data_3278c9dae0b0133eca9d6116d991d309
#
_entry.id   3278c9dae0b0133eca9d6116d991d309
#
_cell.length_a   1.000
_cell.length_b   1.000
_cell.length_c   1.000
_cell.angle_alpha   90.00
_cell.angle_beta   90.00
_cell.angle_gamma   90.00
#
_symmetry.space_group_name_H-M   'P 1'
#
loop_
_entity.id
_entity.type
_entity.pdbx_description
1 polymer ?
#
loop_
_entity_poly.entity_id
_entity_poly.type
_entity_poly.pdbx_seq_one_letter_code
_entity_poly.pdbx_strand_id
1 'polypeptide(L)' 'MSNLNIIFMYKGNSISIQTVSSEILTNLYKRFASKIGKNVGDLQFYFNAVEVPPCNKTLENLNLQNFNTFNVVERDVIGA' A
#
# COMPACT_ATOMS: atom_id res chain seq x y z
N MET A 1 18.62 -8.53 4.75
CA MET A 1 17.46 -7.66 4.47
C MET A 1 17.24 -7.59 2.98
N SER A 2 16.04 -7.89 2.56
CA SER A 2 15.72 -7.87 1.14
C SER A 2 15.08 -6.56 0.77
N ASN A 3 15.59 -5.93 -0.28
CA ASN A 3 14.96 -4.74 -0.85
C ASN A 3 13.82 -5.20 -1.74
N LEU A 4 12.71 -4.50 -1.63
CA LEU A 4 11.51 -4.78 -2.40
C LEU A 4 11.06 -3.52 -3.11
N ASN A 5 10.45 -3.70 -4.27
CA ASN A 5 9.71 -2.64 -4.93
C ASN A 5 8.25 -3.07 -4.90
N ILE A 6 7.42 -2.28 -4.24
CA ILE A 6 5.98 -2.54 -4.18
C ILE A 6 5.30 -1.53 -5.08
N ILE A 7 4.40 -2.01 -5.91
CA ILE A 7 3.73 -1.20 -6.91
C ILE A 7 2.32 -0.90 -6.45
N PHE A 8 1.93 0.36 -6.56
CA PHE A 8 0.58 0.80 -6.24
C PHE A 8 -0.07 1.34 -7.51
N MET A 9 -1.20 0.75 -7.89
CA MET A 9 -1.98 1.23 -9.02
C MET A 9 -3.04 2.18 -8.49
N TYR A 10 -2.96 3.43 -8.89
CA TYR A 10 -3.84 4.47 -8.38
C TYR A 10 -4.26 5.39 -9.52
N LYS A 11 -5.55 5.46 -9.80
CA LYS A 11 -6.11 6.32 -10.85
C LYS A 11 -5.41 6.12 -12.20
N GLY A 12 -5.17 4.86 -12.54
CA GLY A 12 -4.55 4.52 -13.80
C GLY A 12 -3.03 4.71 -13.84
N ASN A 13 -2.42 5.13 -12.75
CA ASN A 13 -0.97 5.31 -12.66
C ASN A 13 -0.35 4.20 -11.84
N SER A 14 0.84 3.80 -12.24
CA SER A 14 1.63 2.80 -11.54
C SER A 14 2.71 3.54 -10.75
N ILE A 15 2.68 3.42 -9.44
CA ILE A 15 3.63 4.10 -8.56
C ILE A 15 4.42 3.03 -7.81
N SER A 16 5.73 3.03 -8.01
CA SER A 16 6.61 2.06 -7.36
C SER A 16 7.26 2.70 -6.14
N ILE A 17 7.22 2.00 -5.01
CA ILE A 17 7.88 2.47 -3.80
C ILE A 17 8.90 1.43 -3.38
N GLN A 18 10.14 1.89 -3.22
CA GLN A 18 11.20 1.04 -2.73
C GLN A 18 11.09 0.89 -1.23
N THR A 19 11.18 -0.35 -0.75
CA THR A 19 11.01 -0.66 0.64
C THR A 19 11.91 -1.84 1.01
N VAL A 20 11.79 -2.31 2.25
CA VAL A 20 12.51 -3.48 2.74
C VAL A 20 11.52 -4.44 3.39
N SER A 21 11.88 -5.72 3.43
CA SER A 21 10.98 -6.76 3.95
C SER A 21 10.64 -6.55 5.43
N SER A 22 11.45 -5.83 6.17
CA SER A 22 11.22 -5.56 7.58
C SER A 22 10.33 -4.35 7.83
N GLU A 23 9.91 -3.64 6.80
CA GLU A 23 9.04 -2.49 6.97
C GLU A 23 7.63 -2.94 7.37
N ILE A 24 7.01 -2.18 8.28
CA ILE A 24 5.64 -2.45 8.70
C ILE A 24 4.69 -1.90 7.64
N LEU A 25 3.63 -2.67 7.34
CA LEU A 25 2.71 -2.33 6.25
C LEU A 25 2.11 -0.94 6.41
N THR A 26 1.71 -0.57 7.64
CA THR A 26 1.17 0.76 7.89
C THR A 26 2.15 1.85 7.47
N ASN A 27 3.44 1.66 7.73
CA ASN A 27 4.44 2.65 7.36
C ASN A 27 4.58 2.76 5.83
N LEU A 28 4.53 1.63 5.14
CA LEU A 28 4.58 1.65 3.68
C LEU A 28 3.38 2.38 3.10
N TYR A 29 2.18 2.11 3.63
CA TYR A 29 0.97 2.80 3.18
C TYR A 29 1.05 4.30 3.43
N LYS A 30 1.62 4.71 4.58
CA LYS A 30 1.77 6.13 4.89
C LYS A 30 2.71 6.81 3.88
N ARG A 31 3.78 6.13 3.51
CA ARG A 31 4.70 6.70 2.52
C ARG A 31 4.03 6.85 1.16
N PHE A 32 3.22 5.87 0.76
CA PHE A 32 2.46 5.98 -0.48
C PHE A 32 1.46 7.13 -0.40
N ALA A 33 0.68 7.20 0.67
CA ALA A 33 -0.34 8.23 0.83
C ALA A 33 0.29 9.62 0.81
N SER A 34 1.42 9.78 1.47
CA SER A 34 2.14 11.06 1.45
C SER A 34 2.57 11.44 0.04
N LYS A 35 2.98 10.45 -0.75
CA LYS A 35 3.44 10.69 -2.11
C LYS A 35 2.32 11.23 -3.01
N ILE A 36 1.08 10.81 -2.77
CA ILE A 36 -0.05 11.28 -3.56
C ILE A 36 -0.86 12.38 -2.86
N GLY A 37 -0.39 12.85 -1.70
CA GLY A 37 -1.07 13.93 -0.97
C GLY A 37 -2.37 13.54 -0.32
N LYS A 38 -2.51 12.28 0.11
CA LYS A 38 -3.72 11.78 0.75
C LYS A 38 -3.40 11.20 2.11
N ASN A 39 -4.43 10.89 2.87
CA ASN A 39 -4.30 10.21 4.16
C ASN A 39 -4.61 8.73 3.98
N VAL A 40 -3.91 7.88 4.71
CA VAL A 40 -4.14 6.43 4.64
C VAL A 40 -5.59 6.09 4.92
N GLY A 41 -6.21 6.78 5.88
CA GLY A 41 -7.61 6.52 6.23
C GLY A 41 -8.61 6.79 5.12
N ASP A 42 -8.22 7.55 4.11
CA ASP A 42 -9.09 7.86 2.97
C ASP A 42 -8.88 6.91 1.81
N LEU A 43 -8.05 5.87 1.98
CA LEU A 43 -7.69 4.95 0.92
C LEU A 43 -8.02 3.52 1.31
N GLN A 44 -8.33 2.72 0.30
CA GLN A 44 -8.47 1.27 0.46
C GLN A 44 -7.44 0.60 -0.44
N PHE A 45 -6.75 -0.38 0.13
CA PHE A 45 -5.67 -1.08 -0.55
C PHE A 45 -6.10 -2.53 -0.78
N TYR A 46 -5.98 -3.01 -2.01
CA TYR A 46 -6.35 -4.36 -2.38
C TYR A 46 -5.15 -5.10 -2.96
N PHE A 47 -4.97 -6.32 -2.54
CA PHE A 47 -3.96 -7.21 -3.09
C PHE A 47 -4.65 -8.50 -3.53
N ASN A 48 -4.53 -8.86 -4.81
CA ASN A 48 -5.25 -10.00 -5.39
C ASN A 48 -6.76 -9.93 -5.13
N ALA A 49 -7.32 -8.74 -5.29
CA ALA A 49 -8.74 -8.47 -5.10
C ALA A 49 -9.23 -8.63 -3.66
N VAL A 50 -8.32 -8.72 -2.70
CA VAL A 50 -8.66 -8.83 -1.28
C VAL A 50 -8.19 -7.55 -0.59
N GLU A 51 -9.07 -6.93 0.18
CA GLU A 51 -8.68 -5.75 0.93
C GLU A 51 -7.65 -6.10 1.99
N VAL A 52 -6.58 -5.30 2.04
CA VAL A 52 -5.53 -5.47 3.04
C VAL A 52 -5.44 -4.16 3.82
N PRO A 53 -6.14 -4.06 4.95
CA PRO A 53 -6.08 -2.83 5.75
C PRO A 53 -4.71 -2.64 6.38
N PRO A 54 -4.38 -1.40 6.77
CA PRO A 54 -3.12 -1.16 7.48
C PRO A 54 -3.01 -2.04 8.71
N CYS A 55 -1.81 -2.53 8.96
CA CYS A 55 -1.57 -3.37 10.13
C CYS A 55 -0.11 -3.24 10.55
N ASN A 56 0.19 -3.78 11.73
CA ASN A 56 1.53 -3.70 12.30
C ASN A 56 2.43 -4.88 11.93
N LYS A 57 2.05 -5.63 10.92
CA LYS A 57 2.87 -6.74 10.43
C LYS A 57 3.88 -6.23 9.41
N THR A 58 5.03 -6.88 9.37
CA THR A 58 6.04 -6.58 8.37
C THR A 58 5.65 -7.14 7.02
N LEU A 59 6.25 -6.62 5.96
CA LEU A 59 5.99 -7.14 4.62
C LEU A 59 6.39 -8.60 4.54
N GLU A 60 7.47 -8.99 5.24
CA GLU A 60 7.89 -10.37 5.31
C GLU A 60 6.83 -11.26 5.94
N ASN A 61 6.23 -10.81 7.04
CA ASN A 61 5.17 -11.58 7.70
C ASN A 61 3.95 -11.77 6.80
N LEU A 62 3.74 -10.86 5.87
CA LEU A 62 2.63 -10.92 4.94
C LEU A 62 3.01 -11.63 3.64
N ASN A 63 4.23 -12.15 3.56
CA ASN A 63 4.74 -12.85 2.39
C ASN A 63 4.71 -11.99 1.12
N LEU A 64 4.89 -10.69 1.28
CA LEU A 64 4.94 -9.81 0.12
C LEU A 64 6.29 -9.94 -0.57
N GLN A 65 6.25 -9.90 -1.89
CA GLN A 65 7.42 -10.12 -2.71
C GLN A 65 7.69 -8.93 -3.61
N ASN A 66 8.89 -8.92 -4.18
CA ASN A 66 9.29 -7.86 -5.09
C ASN A 66 8.28 -7.76 -6.25
N PHE A 67 7.91 -6.53 -6.57
CA PHE A 67 6.95 -6.19 -7.64
C PHE A 67 5.52 -6.64 -7.39
N ASN A 68 5.18 -7.01 -6.16
CA ASN A 68 3.77 -7.21 -5.83
C ASN A 68 3.02 -5.88 -6.02
N THR A 69 1.80 -5.98 -6.51
CA THR A 69 1.01 -4.82 -6.91
C THR A 69 -0.25 -4.72 -6.07
N PHE A 70 -0.46 -3.54 -5.49
CA PHE A 70 -1.69 -3.22 -4.79
C PHE A 70 -2.54 -2.33 -5.68
N ASN A 71 -3.84 -2.54 -5.68
CA ASN A 71 -4.79 -1.62 -6.27
C ASN A 71 -5.32 -0.71 -5.19
N VAL A 72 -5.26 0.60 -5.44
CA VAL A 72 -5.64 1.59 -4.44
C VAL A 72 -6.82 2.38 -4.95
N VAL A 73 -7.85 2.46 -4.13
CA VAL A 73 -9.03 3.26 -4.45
C VAL A 73 -9.27 4.23 -3.30
N GLU A 74 -9.93 5.34 -3.62
CA GLU A 74 -10.32 6.28 -2.59
C GLU A 74 -11.58 5.76 -1.91
N ARG A 75 -11.58 5.86 -0.57
CA ARG A 75 -12.76 5.48 0.19
C ARG A 75 -13.83 6.53 -0.06
N ASP A 76 -14.99 6.08 -0.51
CA ASP A 76 -16.10 6.99 -0.70
C ASP A 76 -16.61 7.45 0.65
N VAL A 77 -16.31 8.69 0.98
CA VAL A 77 -16.98 9.33 2.08
C VAL A 77 -18.30 9.83 1.51
N ILE A 78 -19.33 9.05 1.69
CA ILE A 78 -20.66 9.59 1.45
C ILE A 78 -20.85 10.58 2.58
N GLY A 79 -20.57 11.81 2.28
CA GLY A 79 -20.70 12.87 3.25
C GLY A 79 -22.10 12.87 3.80
N ALA A 80 -22.13 12.84 5.05
CA ALA A 80 -23.40 13.01 5.72
C ALA A 80 -23.99 14.36 5.36
#